data_9856e73477fd3b06944af037de137ccd
#
_entry.id   9856e73477fd3b06944af037de137ccd
#
_cell.length_a   1.000
_cell.length_b   1.000
_cell.length_c   1.000
_cell.angle_alpha   90.00
_cell.angle_beta   90.00
_cell.angle_gamma   90.00
#
_symmetry.space_group_name_H-M   'P 1'
#
loop_
_entity.id
_entity.type
_entity.pdbx_description
1 polymer ?
#
loop_
_entity_poly.entity_id
_entity_poly.type
_entity_poly.pdbx_seq_one_letter_code
_entity_poly.pdbx_strand_id
1 'polypeptide(L)'
;MLSKFCAVVVAIVATAALWSLQPATAWAGAAEGTQVFKANCAACHALGTNRIIVGKNLQKNALEKYDMYSKEAIVYQVTNGKNAMPPFGNRLTPEEIESVADYVLEQADLGWPT
;
A
#
# COMPACT_ATOMS: atom_id res chain seq x y z
N MET A 1 40.06 -36.51 0.97
CA MET A 1 38.73 -36.45 1.64
C MET A 1 38.39 -35.07 2.20
N LEU A 2 39.31 -34.33 2.77
CA LEU A 2 39.07 -32.99 3.34
C LEU A 2 38.67 -31.92 2.30
N SER A 3 39.15 -31.99 1.04
CA SER A 3 38.85 -30.99 -0.01
C SER A 3 37.40 -31.01 -0.46
N LYS A 4 36.73 -32.17 -0.40
CA LYS A 4 35.32 -32.30 -0.83
C LYS A 4 34.34 -31.75 0.24
N PHE A 5 34.72 -31.83 1.52
CA PHE A 5 33.92 -31.25 2.60
C PHE A 5 33.98 -29.73 2.63
N CYS A 6 35.14 -29.12 2.33
CA CYS A 6 35.27 -27.68 2.22
C CYS A 6 34.41 -27.08 1.06
N ALA A 7 34.34 -27.75 -0.08
CA ALA A 7 33.57 -27.30 -1.19
C ALA A 7 32.06 -27.30 -0.90
N VAL A 8 31.55 -28.29 -0.18
CA VAL A 8 30.13 -28.38 0.21
C VAL A 8 29.76 -27.32 1.25
N VAL A 9 30.63 -27.05 2.22
CA VAL A 9 30.40 -26.03 3.23
C VAL A 9 30.38 -24.62 2.63
N VAL A 10 31.29 -24.34 1.71
CA VAL A 10 31.32 -23.02 1.00
C VAL A 10 30.07 -22.84 0.13
N ALA A 11 29.58 -23.88 -0.53
CA ALA A 11 28.35 -23.80 -1.34
C ALA A 11 27.11 -23.54 -0.47
N ILE A 12 27.02 -24.14 0.72
CA ILE A 12 25.88 -23.95 1.63
C ILE A 12 25.87 -22.52 2.22
N VAL A 13 27.04 -21.97 2.56
CA VAL A 13 27.16 -20.61 3.07
C VAL A 13 26.81 -19.57 1.99
N ALA A 14 27.21 -19.80 0.75
CA ALA A 14 26.89 -18.91 -0.37
C ALA A 14 25.40 -18.89 -0.73
N THR A 15 24.70 -20.02 -0.61
CA THR A 15 23.26 -20.08 -0.87
C THR A 15 22.41 -19.46 0.25
N ALA A 16 22.86 -19.52 1.49
CA ALA A 16 22.17 -18.86 2.61
C ALA A 16 22.27 -17.31 2.54
N ALA A 17 23.37 -16.77 2.01
CA ALA A 17 23.58 -15.34 1.87
C ALA A 17 22.69 -14.68 0.79
N LEU A 18 22.21 -15.43 -0.20
CA LEU A 18 21.33 -14.93 -1.26
C LEU A 18 19.86 -14.79 -0.84
N TRP A 19 19.43 -15.40 0.24
CA TRP A 19 18.06 -15.32 0.74
C TRP A 19 17.81 -14.10 1.65
N SER A 20 18.82 -13.38 2.05
CA SER A 20 18.71 -12.20 2.93
C SER A 20 18.64 -10.87 2.19
N LEU A 21 18.66 -10.86 0.84
CA LEU A 21 18.54 -9.66 0.00
C LEU A 21 17.08 -9.40 -0.39
N GLN A 22 16.16 -9.44 0.58
CA GLN A 22 14.82 -8.89 0.34
C GLN A 22 14.88 -7.37 0.50
N PRO A 23 14.36 -6.60 -0.47
CA PRO A 23 14.41 -5.15 -0.39
C PRO A 23 13.54 -4.67 0.77
N ALA A 24 14.18 -4.08 1.78
CA ALA A 24 13.50 -3.47 2.93
C ALA A 24 12.51 -2.35 2.54
N THR A 25 12.62 -1.84 1.32
CA THR A 25 11.79 -0.77 0.76
C THR A 25 10.31 -1.13 0.59
N ALA A 26 9.97 -2.40 0.24
CA ALA A 26 8.58 -2.82 0.06
C ALA A 26 7.81 -2.84 1.40
N TRP A 27 8.46 -3.22 2.49
CA TRP A 27 7.87 -3.21 3.83
C TRP A 27 7.71 -1.81 4.40
N ALA A 28 8.64 -0.90 4.11
CA ALA A 28 8.58 0.50 4.53
C ALA A 28 7.38 1.21 3.88
N GLY A 29 7.14 1.03 2.57
CA GLY A 29 6.00 1.62 1.86
C GLY A 29 4.64 1.13 2.37
N ALA A 30 4.50 -0.18 2.68
CA ALA A 30 3.26 -0.74 3.22
C ALA A 30 2.96 -0.17 4.63
N ALA A 31 3.97 -0.04 5.50
CA ALA A 31 3.82 0.56 6.82
C ALA A 31 3.45 2.05 6.72
N GLU A 32 4.06 2.78 5.80
CA GLU A 32 3.79 4.20 5.55
C GLU A 32 2.36 4.41 5.07
N GLY A 33 1.88 3.65 4.07
CA GLY A 33 0.50 3.72 3.57
C GLY A 33 -0.53 3.51 4.66
N THR A 34 -0.30 2.54 5.54
CA THR A 34 -1.15 2.29 6.71
C THR A 34 -1.19 3.49 7.66
N GLN A 35 -0.06 4.10 7.96
CA GLN A 35 0.03 5.25 8.87
C GLN A 35 -0.64 6.49 8.26
N VAL A 36 -0.38 6.76 6.98
CA VAL A 36 -1.00 7.87 6.25
C VAL A 36 -2.51 7.74 6.25
N PHE A 37 -3.03 6.54 5.96
CA PHE A 37 -4.48 6.27 5.97
C PHE A 37 -5.09 6.50 7.34
N LYS A 38 -4.52 5.96 8.40
CA LYS A 38 -5.01 6.14 9.77
C LYS A 38 -5.04 7.60 10.20
N ALA A 39 -4.03 8.37 9.84
CA ALA A 39 -3.91 9.75 10.25
C ALA A 39 -4.79 10.73 9.44
N ASN A 40 -5.02 10.45 8.15
CA ASN A 40 -5.61 11.43 7.22
C ASN A 40 -6.92 10.99 6.57
N CYS A 41 -7.20 9.70 6.49
CA CYS A 41 -8.28 9.15 5.67
C CYS A 41 -9.36 8.46 6.51
N ALA A 42 -8.97 7.82 7.61
CA ALA A 42 -9.85 6.97 8.42
C ALA A 42 -11.04 7.72 9.05
N ALA A 43 -10.93 9.04 9.26
CA ALA A 43 -12.05 9.83 9.78
C ALA A 43 -13.31 9.71 8.90
N CYS A 44 -13.14 9.60 7.58
CA CYS A 44 -14.23 9.43 6.62
C CYS A 44 -14.30 8.03 6.01
N HIS A 45 -13.16 7.32 5.93
CA HIS A 45 -13.01 6.07 5.19
C HIS A 45 -12.65 4.87 6.05
N ALA A 46 -12.89 4.91 7.36
CA ALA A 46 -12.60 3.78 8.24
C ALA A 46 -13.20 2.47 7.68
N LEU A 47 -12.40 1.40 7.66
CA LEU A 47 -12.79 0.08 7.13
C LEU A 47 -13.33 0.13 5.69
N GLY A 48 -12.82 1.04 4.87
CA GLY A 48 -13.23 1.20 3.48
C GLY A 48 -14.61 1.81 3.27
N THR A 49 -15.18 2.44 4.26
CA THR A 49 -16.47 3.14 4.18
C THR A 49 -16.33 4.53 3.54
N ASN A 50 -17.44 5.21 3.37
CA ASN A 50 -17.50 6.63 3.08
C ASN A 50 -18.66 7.23 3.89
N ARG A 51 -18.33 8.13 4.81
CA ARG A 51 -19.33 8.75 5.71
C ARG A 51 -20.23 9.76 5.03
N ILE A 52 -19.81 10.34 3.92
CA ILE A 52 -20.56 11.40 3.23
C ILE A 52 -21.44 10.79 2.15
N ILE A 53 -20.89 9.96 1.27
CA ILE A 53 -21.62 9.31 0.18
C ILE A 53 -21.38 7.79 0.30
N VAL A 54 -22.24 7.12 1.04
CA VAL A 54 -22.09 5.70 1.43
C VAL A 54 -21.78 4.78 0.25
N GLY A 55 -22.41 4.98 -0.90
CA GLY A 55 -22.20 4.16 -2.10
C GLY A 55 -20.87 4.42 -2.82
N LYS A 56 -20.20 5.53 -2.55
CA LYS A 56 -18.87 5.86 -3.08
C LYS A 56 -17.79 5.52 -2.04
N ASN A 57 -17.82 4.30 -1.56
CA ASN A 57 -16.86 3.77 -0.58
C ASN A 57 -15.60 3.23 -1.25
N LEU A 58 -14.68 2.67 -0.48
CA LEU A 58 -13.41 2.13 -0.94
C LEU A 58 -13.43 0.60 -1.11
N GLN A 59 -14.60 -0.03 -1.10
CA GLN A 59 -14.73 -1.44 -1.47
C GLN A 59 -14.40 -1.62 -2.96
N LYS A 60 -13.83 -2.75 -3.31
CA LYS A 60 -13.38 -3.03 -4.69
C LYS A 60 -14.46 -2.78 -5.73
N ASN A 61 -15.66 -3.30 -5.49
CA ASN A 61 -16.79 -3.12 -6.41
C ASN A 61 -17.20 -1.65 -6.61
N ALA A 62 -17.09 -0.82 -5.58
CA ALA A 62 -17.36 0.61 -5.70
C ALA A 62 -16.22 1.32 -6.46
N LEU A 63 -14.97 1.00 -6.16
CA LEU A 63 -13.82 1.54 -6.89
C LEU A 63 -13.91 1.21 -8.39
N GLU A 64 -14.23 -0.03 -8.74
CA GLU A 64 -14.43 -0.45 -10.13
C GLU A 64 -15.60 0.29 -10.80
N LYS A 65 -16.73 0.40 -10.12
CA LYS A 65 -17.94 1.08 -10.62
C LYS A 65 -17.71 2.54 -10.99
N TYR A 66 -16.85 3.22 -10.25
CA TYR A 66 -16.56 4.65 -10.43
C TYR A 66 -15.23 4.95 -11.10
N ASP A 67 -14.63 3.95 -11.77
CA ASP A 67 -13.34 4.07 -12.48
C ASP A 67 -12.18 4.51 -11.58
N MET A 68 -12.25 4.14 -10.30
CA MET A 68 -11.26 4.48 -9.28
C MET A 68 -10.32 3.33 -8.91
N TYR A 69 -10.50 2.13 -9.50
CA TYR A 69 -9.68 0.97 -9.17
C TYR A 69 -8.35 0.97 -9.94
N SER A 70 -7.56 2.00 -9.72
CA SER A 70 -6.18 2.12 -10.18
C SER A 70 -5.38 3.05 -9.28
N LYS A 71 -4.09 2.85 -9.20
CA LYS A 71 -3.18 3.69 -8.40
C LYS A 71 -3.25 5.15 -8.89
N GLU A 72 -3.20 5.34 -10.19
CA GLU A 72 -3.20 6.66 -10.83
C GLU A 72 -4.48 7.46 -10.50
N ALA A 73 -5.64 6.81 -10.57
CA ALA A 73 -6.91 7.45 -10.25
C ALA A 73 -6.99 7.86 -8.77
N ILE A 74 -6.54 6.99 -7.87
CA ILE A 74 -6.53 7.29 -6.43
C ILE A 74 -5.52 8.40 -6.12
N VAL A 75 -4.31 8.33 -6.66
CA VAL A 75 -3.27 9.38 -6.50
C VAL A 75 -3.80 10.72 -6.97
N TYR A 76 -4.45 10.77 -8.14
CA TYR A 76 -5.02 12.00 -8.67
C TYR A 76 -6.08 12.58 -7.73
N GLN A 77 -7.03 11.77 -7.24
CA GLN A 77 -8.11 12.24 -6.37
C GLN A 77 -7.59 12.65 -4.98
N VAL A 78 -6.67 11.92 -4.41
CA VAL A 78 -6.05 12.29 -3.12
C VAL A 78 -5.29 13.60 -3.25
N THR A 79 -4.54 13.78 -4.34
CA THR A 79 -3.78 15.01 -4.59
C THR A 79 -4.68 16.22 -4.72
N ASN A 80 -5.75 16.12 -5.51
CA ASN A 80 -6.60 17.25 -5.92
C ASN A 80 -7.87 17.41 -5.08
N GLY A 81 -8.31 16.36 -4.38
CA GLY A 81 -9.59 16.32 -3.71
C GLY A 81 -10.77 16.24 -4.67
N LYS A 82 -11.97 16.10 -4.13
CA LYS A 82 -13.22 16.10 -4.88
C LYS A 82 -14.41 16.36 -3.95
N ASN A 83 -15.19 17.40 -4.22
CA ASN A 83 -16.35 17.78 -3.40
C ASN A 83 -15.95 17.92 -1.90
N ALA A 84 -16.57 17.13 -1.00
CA ALA A 84 -16.28 17.15 0.43
C ALA A 84 -14.91 16.53 0.79
N MET A 85 -14.29 15.74 -0.10
CA MET A 85 -12.95 15.22 0.11
C MET A 85 -11.90 16.30 -0.13
N PRO A 86 -11.12 16.69 0.89
CA PRO A 86 -10.12 17.74 0.72
C PRO A 86 -8.93 17.27 -0.12
N PRO A 87 -8.20 18.20 -0.78
CA PRO A 87 -6.95 17.90 -1.45
C PRO A 87 -5.81 17.69 -0.45
N PHE A 88 -4.95 16.71 -0.69
CA PHE A 88 -3.81 16.39 0.16
C PHE A 88 -2.45 16.70 -0.49
N GLY A 89 -2.43 17.22 -1.72
CA GLY A 89 -1.20 17.49 -2.45
C GLY A 89 -0.24 18.47 -1.77
N ASN A 90 -0.74 19.35 -0.90
CA ASN A 90 0.07 20.26 -0.10
C ASN A 90 0.29 19.80 1.36
N ARG A 91 -0.27 18.65 1.74
CA ARG A 91 -0.20 18.10 3.10
C ARG A 91 0.66 16.84 3.20
N LEU A 92 0.69 16.06 2.12
CA LEU A 92 1.41 14.80 2.01
C LEU A 92 2.44 14.89 0.90
N THR A 93 3.56 14.19 1.04
CA THR A 93 4.53 14.04 -0.04
C THR A 93 3.97 13.17 -1.16
N PRO A 94 4.49 13.26 -2.40
CA PRO A 94 4.10 12.35 -3.48
C PRO A 94 4.25 10.88 -3.09
N GLU A 95 5.32 10.53 -2.38
CA GLU A 95 5.59 9.16 -1.91
C GLU A 95 4.54 8.68 -0.90
N GLU A 96 4.13 9.53 0.03
CA GLU A 96 3.05 9.23 0.98
C GLU A 96 1.71 9.02 0.26
N ILE A 97 1.40 9.82 -0.75
CA ILE A 97 0.18 9.68 -1.56
C ILE A 97 0.20 8.37 -2.35
N GLU A 98 1.33 8.02 -2.96
CA GLU A 98 1.47 6.73 -3.64
C GLU A 98 1.34 5.55 -2.67
N SER A 99 1.97 5.62 -1.52
CA SER A 99 1.91 4.59 -0.49
C SER A 99 0.49 4.37 0.02
N VAL A 100 -0.28 5.42 0.24
CA VAL A 100 -1.67 5.29 0.68
C VAL A 100 -2.59 4.78 -0.43
N ALA A 101 -2.32 5.12 -1.70
CA ALA A 101 -3.04 4.56 -2.83
C ALA A 101 -2.84 3.04 -2.96
N ASP A 102 -1.61 2.57 -2.81
CA ASP A 102 -1.28 1.14 -2.76
C ASP A 102 -1.99 0.45 -1.60
N TYR A 103 -2.00 1.06 -0.41
CA TYR A 103 -2.72 0.55 0.76
C TYR A 103 -4.22 0.40 0.50
N VAL A 104 -4.87 1.40 -0.10
CA VAL A 104 -6.30 1.35 -0.42
C VAL A 104 -6.61 0.21 -1.39
N LEU A 105 -5.81 0.03 -2.43
CA LEU A 105 -6.00 -1.07 -3.40
C LEU A 105 -5.80 -2.43 -2.76
N GLU A 106 -4.77 -2.59 -1.94
CA GLU A 106 -4.53 -3.83 -1.19
C GLU A 106 -5.69 -4.15 -0.25
N GLN A 107 -6.16 -3.18 0.54
CA GLN A 107 -7.30 -3.38 1.44
C GLN A 107 -8.59 -3.68 0.68
N ALA A 108 -8.82 -3.04 -0.45
CA ALA A 108 -9.97 -3.33 -1.31
C ALA A 108 -9.95 -4.78 -1.83
N ASP A 109 -8.78 -5.27 -2.22
CA ASP A 109 -8.61 -6.67 -2.64
C ASP A 109 -8.84 -7.67 -1.50
N LEU A 110 -8.45 -7.31 -0.28
CA LEU A 110 -8.67 -8.13 0.92
C LEU A 110 -10.07 -7.99 1.52
N GLY A 111 -10.89 -7.08 1.04
CA GLY A 111 -12.23 -6.82 1.55
C GLY A 111 -12.26 -6.03 2.86
N TRP A 112 -11.23 -5.24 3.14
CA TRP A 112 -11.11 -4.40 4.34
C TRP A 112 -11.27 -5.20 5.65
N PRO A 113 -10.40 -6.17 5.93
CA PRO A 113 -10.48 -6.97 7.15
C PRO A 113 -10.32 -6.12 8.41
N THR A 114 -11.02 -6.52 9.48
CA THR A 114 -10.96 -5.91 10.82
C THR A 114 -9.74 -6.38 11.60
#